data_51a5923fa4695a221d5ba545fc0fcd6b
#
_entry.id   51a5923fa4695a221d5ba545fc0fcd6b
#
_cell.length_a   1.000
_cell.length_b   1.000
_cell.length_c   1.000
_cell.angle_alpha   90.00
_cell.angle_beta   90.00
_cell.angle_gamma   90.00
#
_symmetry.space_group_name_H-M   'P 1'
#
loop_
_entity.id
_entity.type
_entity.pdbx_description
1 polymer ?
#
loop_
_entity_poly.entity_id
_entity_poly.type
_entity_poly.pdbx_seq_one_letter_code
_entity_poly.pdbx_strand_id
1 'polypeptide(L)'
;MVTSTKSVARKASAIVRRKFFFPVAAAVALAALAAPSASAARTTGTGSESAAACAGGTLLTAVSAQRLPAGATAYKYDLPNGTSFENIAPPSGFNYVTASSALLSELNMPRRPAGAAAMKTWEAQVAPFARSGISGSEKFCEMAHAAPEPEAATAGQGAVSAAPQAAGGHSGSTGFAGYELQSGPYHRATGHFTQPRTDSLNRSMSTWIGLNSYAGSAGRLIQAGAGNEIGGGGGSPFWEQYCSGGSASGCNAAVGDESAFARPGDTVSINVVYNGLTAYFQVAINGTLVINARDPMRSGSKTGGVADFMTERTAGDMIPTSTNITFSALRTYAAYNSNTSVPFGSQKYFGIEMTTDGHFYNPPCSNSHILMFPANVTSTGFVNNYCRSF
;
A
#
# COMPACT_ATOMS: atom_id res chain seq x y z
N MET A 1 -6.81 39.71 42.30
CA MET A 1 -6.88 38.94 41.03
C MET A 1 -6.23 37.60 41.28
N VAL A 2 -7.03 36.56 41.42
CA VAL A 2 -6.58 35.20 41.76
C VAL A 2 -6.75 34.38 40.50
N THR A 3 -5.66 33.94 39.90
CA THR A 3 -5.65 33.07 38.74
C THR A 3 -5.69 31.61 39.18
N SER A 4 -6.80 30.93 38.89
CA SER A 4 -7.02 29.51 39.16
C SER A 4 -6.46 28.68 38.00
N THR A 5 -5.42 27.89 38.25
CA THR A 5 -4.90 26.87 37.35
C THR A 5 -5.67 25.56 37.54
N LYS A 6 -6.46 25.16 36.54
CA LYS A 6 -7.11 23.83 36.50
C LYS A 6 -6.11 22.79 36.01
N SER A 7 -5.73 21.88 36.88
CA SER A 7 -5.01 20.66 36.57
C SER A 7 -5.94 19.67 35.88
N VAL A 8 -5.58 19.24 34.66
CA VAL A 8 -6.25 18.16 33.91
C VAL A 8 -5.53 16.84 34.20
N ALA A 9 -6.15 16.00 35.00
CA ALA A 9 -5.67 14.65 35.25
C ALA A 9 -5.82 13.77 34.02
N ARG A 10 -4.70 13.30 33.49
CA ARG A 10 -4.66 12.27 32.43
C ARG A 10 -4.93 10.90 33.03
N LYS A 11 -6.03 10.26 32.61
CA LYS A 11 -6.28 8.84 32.90
C LYS A 11 -5.39 8.01 31.96
N ALA A 12 -4.46 7.27 32.52
CA ALA A 12 -3.73 6.23 31.84
C ALA A 12 -4.64 5.02 31.62
N SER A 13 -4.92 4.67 30.36
CA SER A 13 -5.57 3.42 29.99
C SER A 13 -4.52 2.31 29.95
N ALA A 14 -4.70 1.30 30.78
CA ALA A 14 -3.86 0.12 30.80
C ALA A 14 -4.19 -0.76 29.58
N ILE A 15 -3.22 -0.98 28.71
CA ILE A 15 -3.33 -1.87 27.55
C ILE A 15 -3.09 -3.31 28.04
N VAL A 16 -4.12 -4.14 27.92
CA VAL A 16 -4.05 -5.59 28.18
C VAL A 16 -3.43 -6.27 26.95
N ARG A 17 -2.18 -6.67 27.08
CA ARG A 17 -1.51 -7.51 26.08
C ARG A 17 -2.11 -8.92 26.10
N ARG A 18 -2.86 -9.31 25.07
CA ARG A 18 -3.23 -10.69 24.78
C ARG A 18 -2.16 -11.31 23.87
N LYS A 19 -1.33 -12.17 24.44
CA LYS A 19 -0.44 -13.06 23.68
C LYS A 19 -1.27 -14.19 23.08
N PHE A 20 -1.37 -14.28 21.76
CA PHE A 20 -1.87 -15.47 21.09
C PHE A 20 -0.71 -16.41 20.82
N PHE A 21 -0.72 -17.56 21.49
CA PHE A 21 0.18 -18.69 21.19
C PHE A 21 -0.51 -19.58 20.15
N PHE A 22 0.15 -19.80 19.00
CA PHE A 22 -0.18 -20.90 18.11
C PHE A 22 0.79 -22.06 18.34
N PRO A 23 0.33 -23.30 18.50
CA PRO A 23 1.21 -24.45 18.62
C PRO A 23 1.77 -24.85 17.25
N VAL A 24 3.09 -24.82 17.12
CA VAL A 24 3.82 -25.42 15.99
C VAL A 24 3.87 -26.93 16.23
N ALA A 25 3.19 -27.69 15.38
CA ALA A 25 3.35 -29.15 15.32
C ALA A 25 4.49 -29.49 14.34
N ALA A 26 5.64 -29.86 14.88
CA ALA A 26 6.73 -30.42 14.12
C ALA A 26 6.45 -31.88 13.80
N ALA A 27 6.39 -32.24 12.52
CA ALA A 27 6.48 -33.61 12.05
C ALA A 27 7.74 -33.78 11.22
N VAL A 28 8.74 -34.42 11.80
CA VAL A 28 9.95 -34.91 11.13
C VAL A 28 9.63 -36.28 10.55
N ALA A 29 9.78 -36.45 9.25
CA ALA A 29 9.88 -37.76 8.63
C ALA A 29 11.06 -37.77 7.65
N LEU A 30 12.15 -38.44 8.08
CA LEU A 30 13.24 -38.87 7.21
C LEU A 30 12.78 -40.12 6.43
N ALA A 31 12.95 -40.12 5.12
CA ALA A 31 13.16 -41.37 4.37
C ALA A 31 14.01 -41.08 3.14
N ALA A 32 15.05 -41.87 2.98
CA ALA A 32 16.08 -41.78 1.98
C ALA A 32 15.80 -42.73 0.79
N LEU A 33 16.40 -42.36 -0.37
CA LEU A 33 16.91 -43.19 -1.48
C LEU A 33 15.91 -43.92 -2.39
N ALA A 34 15.87 -43.54 -3.65
CA ALA A 34 16.36 -44.29 -4.80
C ALA A 34 15.92 -43.63 -6.12
N ALA A 35 16.86 -43.30 -6.98
CA ALA A 35 16.57 -43.05 -8.40
C ALA A 35 16.32 -44.37 -9.14
N PRO A 36 15.46 -44.38 -10.18
CA PRO A 36 15.95 -44.66 -11.49
C PRO A 36 15.41 -43.74 -12.59
N SER A 37 16.26 -43.52 -13.54
CA SER A 37 16.01 -42.85 -14.81
C SER A 37 14.94 -43.58 -15.60
N ALA A 38 13.95 -42.89 -16.14
CA ALA A 38 13.16 -43.35 -17.26
C ALA A 38 12.61 -42.18 -18.07
N SER A 39 12.81 -42.33 -19.29
CA SER A 39 12.58 -41.56 -20.49
C SER A 39 11.15 -41.04 -20.67
N ALA A 40 11.09 -39.91 -21.38
CA ALA A 40 9.95 -39.17 -21.86
C ALA A 40 8.77 -39.98 -22.42
N ALA A 41 7.58 -39.59 -21.97
CA ALA A 41 6.38 -39.65 -22.78
C ALA A 41 5.62 -38.34 -22.56
N ARG A 42 5.54 -37.52 -23.59
CA ARG A 42 4.77 -36.29 -23.67
C ARG A 42 3.28 -36.68 -23.78
N THR A 43 2.62 -36.83 -22.67
CA THR A 43 1.16 -36.89 -22.63
C THR A 43 0.60 -35.48 -22.55
N THR A 44 -0.13 -35.08 -23.59
CA THR A 44 -1.04 -33.95 -23.58
C THR A 44 -2.18 -34.26 -22.60
N GLY A 45 -1.90 -34.01 -21.33
CA GLY A 45 -2.91 -34.02 -20.29
C GLY A 45 -3.57 -32.66 -20.28
N THR A 46 -4.86 -32.60 -20.57
CA THR A 46 -5.76 -31.53 -20.12
C THR A 46 -5.75 -31.54 -18.59
N GLY A 47 -4.72 -30.96 -18.00
CA GLY A 47 -4.64 -30.73 -16.58
C GLY A 47 -5.69 -29.69 -16.20
N SER A 48 -6.70 -30.13 -15.49
CA SER A 48 -7.46 -29.27 -14.58
C SER A 48 -6.41 -28.47 -13.78
N GLU A 49 -6.22 -27.18 -14.11
CA GLU A 49 -5.54 -26.26 -13.22
C GLU A 49 -6.35 -26.22 -11.92
N SER A 50 -5.91 -26.98 -10.96
CA SER A 50 -6.29 -26.82 -9.58
C SER A 50 -6.01 -25.35 -9.24
N ALA A 51 -7.08 -24.57 -9.04
CA ALA A 51 -6.98 -23.21 -8.57
C ALA A 51 -6.04 -23.22 -7.37
N ALA A 52 -4.85 -22.59 -7.54
CA ALA A 52 -3.93 -22.41 -6.43
C ALA A 52 -4.74 -21.63 -5.38
N ALA A 53 -4.99 -22.28 -4.23
CA ALA A 53 -5.71 -21.64 -3.16
C ALA A 53 -4.91 -20.38 -2.77
N CYS A 54 -5.56 -19.24 -2.66
CA CYS A 54 -5.00 -18.05 -2.02
C CYS A 54 -4.30 -18.47 -0.74
N ALA A 55 -3.01 -18.21 -0.60
CA ALA A 55 -2.25 -18.61 0.58
C ALA A 55 -2.88 -17.98 1.85
N GLY A 56 -3.79 -18.71 2.48
CA GLY A 56 -4.50 -18.29 3.70
C GLY A 56 -5.70 -17.36 3.52
N GLY A 57 -6.16 -17.10 2.31
CA GLY A 57 -7.28 -16.20 2.02
C GLY A 57 -8.42 -16.84 1.21
N THR A 58 -9.40 -16.05 0.83
CA THR A 58 -10.54 -16.44 0.01
C THR A 58 -10.35 -15.95 -1.43
N LEU A 59 -10.37 -16.87 -2.39
CA LEU A 59 -10.32 -16.53 -3.81
C LEU A 59 -11.65 -15.88 -4.23
N LEU A 60 -11.53 -14.70 -4.85
CA LEU A 60 -12.66 -13.91 -5.33
C LEU A 60 -12.66 -13.92 -6.86
N THR A 61 -13.82 -14.13 -7.45
CA THR A 61 -14.08 -14.01 -8.87
C THR A 61 -15.17 -12.99 -9.13
N ALA A 62 -15.16 -12.34 -10.30
CA ALA A 62 -16.19 -11.38 -10.65
C ALA A 62 -17.59 -12.05 -10.69
N VAL A 63 -18.53 -11.49 -9.93
CA VAL A 63 -19.91 -11.97 -9.86
C VAL A 63 -20.80 -11.30 -10.90
N SER A 64 -20.42 -10.13 -11.39
CA SER A 64 -21.11 -9.43 -12.48
C SER A 64 -20.19 -8.43 -13.19
N ALA A 65 -20.60 -8.03 -14.38
CA ALA A 65 -19.96 -6.97 -15.16
C ALA A 65 -21.04 -5.97 -15.61
N GLN A 66 -20.75 -4.68 -15.42
CA GLN A 66 -21.67 -3.61 -15.83
C GLN A 66 -20.92 -2.57 -16.64
N ARG A 67 -21.46 -2.19 -17.81
CA ARG A 67 -20.95 -1.05 -18.56
C ARG A 67 -21.43 0.25 -17.90
N LEU A 68 -20.47 1.12 -17.61
CA LEU A 68 -20.74 2.43 -17.03
C LEU A 68 -21.13 3.45 -18.13
N PRO A 69 -21.80 4.57 -17.75
CA PRO A 69 -22.33 5.54 -18.71
C PRO A 69 -21.30 6.15 -19.67
N ALA A 70 -20.06 6.38 -19.25
CA ALA A 70 -19.00 6.94 -20.09
C ALA A 70 -18.20 5.87 -20.85
N GLY A 71 -18.50 4.59 -20.64
CA GLY A 71 -18.01 3.48 -21.44
C GLY A 71 -17.00 2.55 -20.77
N ALA A 72 -16.59 2.82 -19.52
CA ALA A 72 -15.82 1.86 -18.73
C ALA A 72 -16.67 0.63 -18.38
N THR A 73 -16.03 -0.45 -17.95
CA THR A 73 -16.71 -1.65 -17.45
C THR A 73 -16.32 -1.88 -16.00
N ALA A 74 -17.32 -1.93 -15.11
CA ALA A 74 -17.13 -2.29 -13.70
C ALA A 74 -17.39 -3.77 -13.53
N TYR A 75 -16.40 -4.49 -13.02
CA TYR A 75 -16.48 -5.89 -12.59
C TYR A 75 -16.66 -5.92 -11.07
N LYS A 76 -17.76 -6.49 -10.59
CA LYS A 76 -18.09 -6.56 -9.18
C LYS A 76 -17.57 -7.85 -8.57
N TYR A 77 -16.98 -7.73 -7.38
CA TYR A 77 -16.49 -8.81 -6.55
C TYR A 77 -17.15 -8.73 -5.17
N ASP A 78 -17.68 -9.84 -4.68
CA ASP A 78 -18.25 -9.91 -3.34
C ASP A 78 -17.20 -10.42 -2.36
N LEU A 79 -17.09 -9.76 -1.20
CA LEU A 79 -16.20 -10.13 -0.11
C LEU A 79 -16.92 -11.06 0.89
N PRO A 80 -16.23 -11.98 1.57
CA PRO A 80 -16.81 -12.88 2.58
C PRO A 80 -17.56 -12.17 3.71
N ASN A 81 -17.18 -10.93 4.02
CA ASN A 81 -17.87 -10.12 5.03
C ASN A 81 -19.22 -9.54 4.56
N GLY A 82 -19.72 -9.93 3.38
CA GLY A 82 -20.99 -9.48 2.81
C GLY A 82 -20.94 -8.13 2.11
N THR A 83 -19.79 -7.52 1.99
CA THR A 83 -19.60 -6.28 1.23
C THR A 83 -19.06 -6.58 -0.17
N SER A 84 -18.87 -5.57 -1.00
CA SER A 84 -18.34 -5.75 -2.34
C SER A 84 -17.54 -4.56 -2.79
N PHE A 85 -16.61 -4.79 -3.72
CA PHE A 85 -15.89 -3.76 -4.44
C PHE A 85 -16.05 -3.94 -5.95
N GLU A 86 -15.64 -2.94 -6.72
CA GLU A 86 -15.63 -2.99 -8.17
C GLU A 86 -14.21 -2.77 -8.69
N ASN A 87 -13.78 -3.57 -9.68
CA ASN A 87 -12.58 -3.32 -10.45
C ASN A 87 -12.97 -2.77 -11.84
N ILE A 88 -12.50 -1.57 -12.19
CA ILE A 88 -13.02 -0.82 -13.33
C ILE A 88 -12.04 -0.85 -14.49
N ALA A 89 -12.42 -1.51 -15.58
CA ALA A 89 -11.65 -1.55 -16.82
C ALA A 89 -11.97 -0.35 -17.72
N PRO A 90 -10.96 0.32 -18.27
CA PRO A 90 -11.19 1.27 -19.36
C PRO A 90 -11.72 0.56 -20.61
N PRO A 91 -12.43 1.27 -21.51
CA PRO A 91 -12.87 0.70 -22.77
C PRO A 91 -11.70 0.34 -23.68
N SER A 92 -11.90 -0.62 -24.59
CA SER A 92 -10.92 -0.95 -25.61
C SER A 92 -10.50 0.29 -26.39
N GLY A 93 -9.20 0.44 -26.65
CA GLY A 93 -8.64 1.62 -27.34
C GLY A 93 -8.63 2.89 -26.49
N PHE A 94 -8.77 2.78 -25.17
CA PHE A 94 -8.71 3.92 -24.27
C PHE A 94 -7.45 4.75 -24.48
N ASN A 95 -7.63 6.06 -24.65
CA ASN A 95 -6.56 7.04 -24.70
C ASN A 95 -6.90 8.19 -23.76
N TYR A 96 -6.13 8.31 -22.68
CA TYR A 96 -6.35 9.34 -21.66
C TYR A 96 -6.26 10.76 -22.19
N VAL A 97 -5.45 11.00 -23.24
CA VAL A 97 -5.27 12.34 -23.85
C VAL A 97 -6.55 12.80 -24.53
N THR A 98 -7.31 11.89 -25.14
CA THR A 98 -8.52 12.20 -25.89
C THR A 98 -9.82 11.82 -25.18
N ALA A 99 -9.72 11.05 -24.06
CA ALA A 99 -10.89 10.59 -23.31
C ALA A 99 -11.74 11.77 -22.81
N SER A 100 -13.06 11.56 -22.72
CA SER A 100 -13.97 12.54 -22.16
C SER A 100 -13.69 12.76 -20.66
N SER A 101 -14.04 13.92 -20.13
CA SER A 101 -13.95 14.17 -18.68
C SER A 101 -14.81 13.20 -17.86
N ALA A 102 -15.93 12.74 -18.41
CA ALA A 102 -16.78 11.74 -17.79
C ALA A 102 -16.05 10.39 -17.67
N LEU A 103 -15.40 9.92 -18.74
CA LEU A 103 -14.64 8.67 -18.72
C LEU A 103 -13.43 8.76 -17.78
N LEU A 104 -12.69 9.88 -17.79
CA LEU A 104 -11.60 10.08 -16.82
C LEU A 104 -12.10 10.02 -15.39
N SER A 105 -13.28 10.58 -15.11
CA SER A 105 -13.92 10.51 -13.79
C SER A 105 -14.35 9.09 -13.42
N GLU A 106 -14.92 8.30 -14.34
CA GLU A 106 -15.26 6.89 -14.11
C GLU A 106 -14.00 6.06 -13.76
N LEU A 107 -12.87 6.41 -14.38
CA LEU A 107 -11.59 5.74 -14.16
C LEU A 107 -10.78 6.35 -13.00
N ASN A 108 -11.34 7.25 -12.21
CA ASN A 108 -10.69 7.93 -11.08
C ASN A 108 -9.40 8.68 -11.44
N MET A 109 -9.25 9.07 -12.69
CA MET A 109 -8.16 9.89 -13.15
C MET A 109 -8.40 11.37 -12.85
N PRO A 110 -7.34 12.15 -12.56
CA PRO A 110 -7.50 13.60 -12.36
C PRO A 110 -8.06 14.26 -13.62
N ARG A 111 -8.81 15.34 -13.43
CA ARG A 111 -9.30 16.15 -14.56
C ARG A 111 -8.13 16.64 -15.41
N ARG A 112 -8.34 16.65 -16.73
CA ARG A 112 -7.37 17.23 -17.64
C ARG A 112 -7.28 18.75 -17.40
N PRO A 113 -6.09 19.30 -17.18
CA PRO A 113 -5.93 20.73 -16.96
C PRO A 113 -5.99 21.51 -18.29
N ALA A 114 -6.23 22.80 -18.18
CA ALA A 114 -5.98 23.75 -19.27
C ALA A 114 -4.52 24.23 -19.20
N GLY A 115 -3.86 24.38 -20.36
CA GLY A 115 -2.50 24.91 -20.46
C GLY A 115 -1.39 23.86 -20.54
N ALA A 116 -0.40 24.12 -21.39
CA ALA A 116 0.62 23.15 -21.78
C ALA A 116 1.51 22.64 -20.62
N ALA A 117 1.93 23.53 -19.72
CA ALA A 117 2.80 23.13 -18.61
C ALA A 117 2.07 22.20 -17.61
N ALA A 118 0.82 22.54 -17.26
CA ALA A 118 -0.01 21.70 -16.39
C ALA A 118 -0.37 20.37 -17.08
N MET A 119 -0.56 20.39 -18.40
CA MET A 119 -0.82 19.20 -19.21
C MET A 119 0.32 18.20 -19.14
N LYS A 120 1.57 18.66 -19.33
CA LYS A 120 2.76 17.80 -19.23
C LYS A 120 2.85 17.09 -17.85
N THR A 121 2.57 17.83 -16.77
CA THR A 121 2.57 17.26 -15.42
C THR A 121 1.44 16.24 -15.26
N TRP A 122 0.26 16.56 -15.76
CA TRP A 122 -0.91 15.67 -15.70
C TRP A 122 -0.69 14.38 -16.51
N GLU A 123 -0.15 14.49 -17.72
CA GLU A 123 0.19 13.32 -18.56
C GLU A 123 1.16 12.39 -17.85
N ALA A 124 2.21 12.92 -17.22
CA ALA A 124 3.16 12.13 -16.46
C ALA A 124 2.50 11.35 -15.28
N GLN A 125 1.39 11.88 -14.73
CA GLN A 125 0.66 11.24 -13.65
C GLN A 125 -0.32 10.18 -14.13
N VAL A 126 -0.96 10.36 -15.29
CA VAL A 126 -1.98 9.44 -15.79
C VAL A 126 -1.43 8.38 -16.74
N ALA A 127 -0.32 8.65 -17.41
CA ALA A 127 0.32 7.72 -18.34
C ALA A 127 0.60 6.32 -17.76
N PRO A 128 1.01 6.17 -16.49
CA PRO A 128 1.21 4.86 -15.88
C PRO A 128 -0.06 4.00 -15.81
N PHE A 129 -1.23 4.61 -15.88
CA PHE A 129 -2.54 3.93 -15.80
C PHE A 129 -3.26 3.86 -17.16
N ALA A 130 -2.59 4.20 -18.25
CA ALA A 130 -3.22 4.34 -19.57
C ALA A 130 -3.48 3.01 -20.28
N ARG A 131 -2.69 2.00 -20.00
CA ARG A 131 -2.89 0.66 -20.55
C ARG A 131 -3.56 -0.21 -19.50
N SER A 132 -4.59 -0.97 -19.88
CA SER A 132 -5.30 -1.83 -18.96
C SER A 132 -4.91 -3.29 -19.18
N GLY A 133 -4.63 -4.00 -18.08
CA GLY A 133 -4.61 -5.45 -17.99
C GLY A 133 -5.92 -6.01 -17.45
N ILE A 134 -6.88 -5.15 -17.06
CA ILE A 134 -8.14 -5.57 -16.45
C ILE A 134 -9.09 -6.13 -17.51
N SER A 135 -9.55 -7.36 -17.32
CA SER A 135 -10.36 -8.13 -18.26
C SER A 135 -11.64 -8.72 -17.64
N GLY A 136 -11.72 -8.70 -16.30
CA GLY A 136 -12.78 -9.34 -15.51
C GLY A 136 -12.49 -10.81 -15.20
N SER A 137 -11.34 -11.34 -15.64
CA SER A 137 -10.88 -12.69 -15.28
C SER A 137 -9.83 -12.67 -14.17
N GLU A 138 -9.58 -11.48 -13.55
CA GLU A 138 -8.64 -11.34 -12.46
C GLU A 138 -9.06 -12.23 -11.28
N LYS A 139 -8.06 -12.84 -10.66
CA LYS A 139 -8.20 -13.64 -9.45
C LYS A 139 -7.75 -12.81 -8.27
N PHE A 140 -8.69 -12.23 -7.57
CA PHE A 140 -8.40 -11.53 -6.33
C PHE A 140 -8.40 -12.49 -5.14
N CYS A 141 -7.53 -12.20 -4.19
CA CYS A 141 -7.44 -12.91 -2.93
C CYS A 141 -7.81 -11.95 -1.80
N GLU A 142 -8.87 -12.24 -1.04
CA GLU A 142 -9.05 -11.55 0.24
C GLU A 142 -8.02 -12.09 1.22
N MET A 143 -7.09 -11.26 1.61
CA MET A 143 -6.05 -11.61 2.55
C MET A 143 -6.58 -11.56 3.98
N ALA A 144 -6.26 -12.56 4.79
CA ALA A 144 -6.53 -12.50 6.22
C ALA A 144 -5.75 -11.31 6.82
N HIS A 145 -6.45 -10.40 7.48
CA HIS A 145 -5.83 -9.23 8.08
C HIS A 145 -4.78 -9.63 9.11
N ALA A 146 -3.54 -9.47 8.75
CA ALA A 146 -2.42 -9.40 9.66
C ALA A 146 -1.80 -7.99 9.66
N ALA A 147 -2.60 -6.97 9.35
CA ALA A 147 -2.11 -5.61 9.46
C ALA A 147 -1.74 -5.35 10.92
N PRO A 148 -0.46 -5.09 11.24
CA PRO A 148 -0.12 -4.56 12.55
C PRO A 148 -0.90 -3.24 12.68
N GLU A 149 -1.59 -3.07 13.80
CA GLU A 149 -2.12 -1.76 14.17
C GLU A 149 -1.00 -0.74 13.95
N PRO A 150 -1.20 0.37 13.21
CA PRO A 150 -0.19 1.41 13.16
C PRO A 150 0.04 1.83 14.60
N GLU A 151 1.14 1.38 15.20
CA GLU A 151 1.56 1.86 16.50
C GLU A 151 1.69 3.37 16.35
N ALA A 152 0.82 4.09 17.06
CA ALA A 152 0.90 5.54 17.11
C ALA A 152 2.34 5.89 17.42
N ALA A 153 3.04 6.49 16.44
CA ALA A 153 4.42 6.86 16.59
C ALA A 153 4.54 7.68 17.86
N THR A 154 5.09 7.09 18.91
CA THR A 154 5.38 7.81 20.14
C THR A 154 6.49 8.78 19.77
N ALA A 155 6.11 10.05 19.54
CA ALA A 155 7.03 11.12 19.20
C ALA A 155 8.09 11.25 20.31
N GLY A 156 9.17 10.52 20.16
CA GLY A 156 10.39 10.70 20.94
C GLY A 156 11.01 12.02 20.52
N GLN A 157 10.96 13.01 21.39
CA GLN A 157 11.65 14.29 21.21
C GLN A 157 13.17 14.06 21.33
N GLY A 158 13.80 13.61 20.27
CA GLY A 158 15.25 13.58 20.12
C GLY A 158 15.73 14.81 19.35
N ALA A 159 16.66 15.56 19.93
CA ALA A 159 17.25 16.73 19.32
C ALA A 159 17.95 16.41 18.01
N VAL A 160 17.60 17.10 16.95
CA VAL A 160 18.03 16.83 15.56
C VAL A 160 19.23 17.69 15.19
N SER A 161 20.28 17.06 14.68
CA SER A 161 21.36 17.71 13.95
C SER A 161 20.91 18.05 12.53
N ALA A 162 21.27 19.23 12.07
CA ALA A 162 20.77 19.87 10.88
C ALA A 162 21.07 19.13 9.57
N ALA A 163 20.01 18.66 8.89
CA ALA A 163 19.97 18.39 7.47
C ALA A 163 18.92 19.31 6.79
N PRO A 164 18.97 19.55 5.49
CA PRO A 164 18.23 20.65 4.86
C PRO A 164 16.73 20.48 4.99
N GLN A 165 16.13 21.53 5.42
CA GLN A 165 14.83 21.71 5.98
C GLN A 165 13.63 21.48 5.09
N ALA A 166 12.87 20.45 5.41
CA ALA A 166 11.42 20.48 5.56
C ALA A 166 10.99 19.39 6.57
N ALA A 167 11.93 18.79 7.31
CA ALA A 167 11.66 17.69 8.24
C ALA A 167 10.80 18.16 9.43
N GLY A 168 9.61 17.57 9.58
CA GLY A 168 8.72 17.78 10.70
C GLY A 168 9.10 16.98 11.94
N GLY A 169 10.12 16.15 11.89
CA GLY A 169 10.57 15.24 12.94
C GLY A 169 10.87 13.85 12.39
N HIS A 170 11.28 12.95 13.29
CA HIS A 170 11.52 11.53 13.02
C HIS A 170 11.04 10.69 14.20
N SER A 171 10.65 9.46 13.92
CA SER A 171 10.36 8.43 14.94
C SER A 171 10.89 7.08 14.52
N GLY A 172 11.01 6.15 15.48
CA GLY A 172 11.21 4.74 15.22
C GLY A 172 9.89 3.98 15.19
N SER A 173 9.83 2.92 14.43
CA SER A 173 8.73 1.96 14.37
C SER A 173 9.28 0.54 14.26
N THR A 174 8.59 -0.43 14.83
CA THR A 174 8.94 -1.84 14.63
C THR A 174 8.41 -2.39 13.31
N GLY A 175 7.47 -1.70 12.65
CA GLY A 175 6.76 -2.18 11.47
C GLY A 175 6.98 -1.38 10.20
N PHE A 176 7.39 -0.10 10.28
CA PHE A 176 7.33 0.82 9.14
C PHE A 176 8.63 1.59 8.91
N ALA A 177 8.94 1.85 7.64
CA ALA A 177 9.94 2.83 7.21
C ALA A 177 9.39 3.68 6.06
N GLY A 178 9.62 4.99 6.09
CA GLY A 178 9.16 5.89 5.04
C GLY A 178 8.93 7.32 5.52
N TYR A 179 8.03 8.00 4.84
CA TYR A 179 7.64 9.36 5.20
C TYR A 179 6.12 9.53 5.24
N GLU A 180 5.69 10.34 6.21
CA GLU A 180 4.34 10.88 6.33
C GLU A 180 4.33 12.37 5.97
N LEU A 181 3.30 12.79 5.25
CA LEU A 181 2.94 14.20 5.09
C LEU A 181 1.75 14.50 6.00
N GLN A 182 1.97 15.37 7.00
CA GLN A 182 1.00 15.65 8.06
C GLN A 182 0.25 16.97 7.89
N SER A 183 0.35 17.63 6.74
CA SER A 183 -0.23 18.97 6.50
C SER A 183 -1.59 18.93 5.81
N GLY A 184 -2.28 17.78 5.76
CA GLY A 184 -3.58 17.62 5.10
C GLY A 184 -4.57 18.75 5.32
N PRO A 185 -5.74 18.73 4.67
CA PRO A 185 -6.40 17.53 4.14
C PRO A 185 -5.85 17.08 2.78
N TYR A 186 -5.68 15.77 2.64
CA TYR A 186 -5.33 15.12 1.39
C TYR A 186 -6.49 14.25 0.90
N HIS A 187 -6.85 14.39 -0.37
CA HIS A 187 -7.88 13.58 -1.01
C HIS A 187 -7.31 12.61 -2.04
N ARG A 188 -6.04 12.78 -2.36
CA ARG A 188 -5.31 11.90 -3.27
C ARG A 188 -3.82 11.90 -2.91
N ALA A 189 -3.24 10.71 -2.94
CA ALA A 189 -1.79 10.48 -2.92
C ALA A 189 -1.41 9.60 -4.11
N THR A 190 -0.31 9.94 -4.78
CA THR A 190 0.15 9.21 -5.97
C THR A 190 1.66 9.22 -6.05
N GLY A 191 2.22 8.23 -6.72
CA GLY A 191 3.64 8.11 -6.98
C GLY A 191 4.02 6.75 -7.52
N HIS A 192 5.32 6.53 -7.57
CA HIS A 192 5.89 5.27 -8.03
C HIS A 192 6.91 4.78 -7.00
N PHE A 193 7.09 3.46 -6.95
CA PHE A 193 8.26 2.87 -6.34
C PHE A 193 8.83 1.77 -7.24
N THR A 194 10.12 1.48 -7.06
CA THR A 194 10.75 0.34 -7.71
C THR A 194 10.56 -0.88 -6.84
N GLN A 195 9.98 -1.94 -7.40
CA GLN A 195 9.79 -3.20 -6.69
C GLN A 195 11.13 -3.73 -6.21
N PRO A 196 11.36 -3.93 -4.91
CA PRO A 196 12.63 -4.40 -4.41
C PRO A 196 12.88 -5.86 -4.75
N ARG A 197 14.16 -6.22 -4.81
CA ARG A 197 14.56 -7.62 -4.74
C ARG A 197 14.64 -8.02 -3.28
N THR A 198 14.03 -9.14 -2.92
CA THR A 198 14.11 -9.72 -1.59
C THR A 198 14.66 -11.14 -1.63
N ASP A 199 15.29 -11.61 -0.57
CA ASP A 199 15.86 -12.96 -0.47
C ASP A 199 14.88 -14.01 0.07
N SER A 200 13.74 -13.63 0.45
CA SER A 200 12.52 -14.35 0.79
C SER A 200 12.64 -15.78 1.32
N LEU A 201 13.07 -15.97 2.50
CA LEU A 201 12.79 -17.20 3.24
C LEU A 201 11.85 -16.89 4.42
N ASN A 202 10.54 -17.13 4.25
CA ASN A 202 9.51 -16.99 5.30
C ASN A 202 9.37 -15.57 5.91
N ARG A 203 9.67 -14.54 5.13
CA ARG A 203 9.63 -13.14 5.54
C ARG A 203 8.88 -12.34 4.50
N SER A 204 8.02 -11.47 4.93
CA SER A 204 7.26 -10.62 4.01
C SER A 204 7.36 -9.15 4.37
N MET A 205 7.32 -8.34 3.34
CA MET A 205 7.16 -6.89 3.46
C MET A 205 6.27 -6.40 2.34
N SER A 206 5.68 -5.24 2.50
CA SER A 206 4.96 -4.53 1.46
C SER A 206 5.51 -3.13 1.28
N THR A 207 5.31 -2.59 0.09
CA THR A 207 5.61 -1.19 -0.21
C THR A 207 4.36 -0.55 -0.77
N TRP A 208 3.94 0.59 -0.19
CA TRP A 208 2.64 1.16 -0.50
C TRP A 208 2.58 2.69 -0.36
N ILE A 209 1.54 3.25 -0.91
CA ILE A 209 1.14 4.66 -0.77
C ILE A 209 -0.27 4.67 -0.22
N GLY A 210 -0.55 5.53 0.76
CA GLY A 210 -1.83 5.58 1.44
C GLY A 210 -2.28 6.98 1.84
N LEU A 211 -3.53 7.03 2.29
CA LEU A 211 -4.14 8.17 2.98
C LEU A 211 -4.64 7.69 4.34
N ASN A 212 -4.24 8.40 5.39
CA ASN A 212 -4.52 8.04 6.77
C ASN A 212 -5.24 9.19 7.50
N SER A 213 -5.85 8.88 8.64
CA SER A 213 -6.30 9.90 9.58
C SER A 213 -5.16 10.34 10.49
N TYR A 214 -5.29 11.51 11.10
CA TYR A 214 -4.33 11.93 12.13
C TYR A 214 -4.26 10.91 13.27
N ALA A 215 -3.06 10.72 13.81
CA ALA A 215 -2.81 9.87 14.97
C ALA A 215 -3.74 10.22 16.14
N GLY A 216 -4.36 9.21 16.75
CA GLY A 216 -5.25 9.35 17.91
C GLY A 216 -6.72 9.61 17.60
N SER A 217 -7.12 9.78 16.35
CA SER A 217 -8.53 9.70 15.95
C SER A 217 -8.87 8.24 15.60
N ALA A 218 -10.11 7.81 15.86
CA ALA A 218 -10.64 6.56 15.27
C ALA A 218 -10.58 6.74 13.76
N GLY A 219 -9.48 6.31 13.17
CA GLY A 219 -9.07 6.68 11.84
C GLY A 219 -9.16 5.53 10.87
N ARG A 220 -9.01 5.85 9.63
CA ARG A 220 -9.00 4.91 8.53
C ARG A 220 -7.74 5.13 7.71
N LEU A 221 -7.07 4.03 7.42
CA LEU A 221 -6.03 3.95 6.42
C LEU A 221 -6.64 3.35 5.15
N ILE A 222 -6.42 3.98 4.01
CA ILE A 222 -6.64 3.43 2.69
C ILE A 222 -5.31 3.42 1.97
N GLN A 223 -4.89 2.27 1.46
CA GLN A 223 -3.57 2.11 0.85
C GLN A 223 -3.61 1.17 -0.34
N ALA A 224 -2.63 1.30 -1.22
CA ALA A 224 -2.39 0.37 -2.31
C ALA A 224 -0.88 0.23 -2.54
N GLY A 225 -0.45 -0.95 -2.98
CA GLY A 225 0.95 -1.25 -3.12
C GLY A 225 1.23 -2.57 -3.78
N ALA A 226 2.42 -3.10 -3.51
CA ALA A 226 2.78 -4.46 -3.83
C ALA A 226 3.47 -5.12 -2.63
N GLY A 227 3.05 -6.33 -2.31
CA GLY A 227 3.70 -7.19 -1.34
C GLY A 227 4.89 -7.91 -1.93
N ASN A 228 5.70 -8.51 -1.09
CA ASN A 228 6.70 -9.48 -1.49
C ASN A 228 6.27 -10.85 -0.98
N GLU A 229 6.08 -11.78 -1.88
CA GLU A 229 5.68 -13.13 -1.54
C GLU A 229 6.85 -13.97 -1.02
N ILE A 230 6.49 -15.01 -0.26
CA ILE A 230 7.41 -16.05 0.18
C ILE A 230 7.92 -16.77 -1.08
N GLY A 231 9.22 -16.70 -1.34
CA GLY A 231 9.80 -17.33 -2.52
C GLY A 231 10.70 -16.42 -3.36
N GLY A 232 10.75 -15.13 -3.06
CA GLY A 232 11.86 -14.26 -3.45
C GLY A 232 11.87 -13.67 -4.82
N GLY A 233 10.77 -13.39 -5.41
CA GLY A 233 10.85 -12.94 -6.78
C GLY A 233 10.13 -11.65 -7.13
N GLY A 234 9.41 -11.05 -6.20
CA GLY A 234 8.56 -9.91 -6.46
C GLY A 234 7.31 -9.92 -5.60
N GLY A 235 6.21 -9.30 -5.99
CA GLY A 235 5.02 -9.24 -5.17
C GLY A 235 3.74 -9.01 -5.93
N SER A 236 2.65 -9.52 -5.37
CA SER A 236 1.30 -9.27 -5.86
C SER A 236 0.88 -7.86 -5.54
N PRO A 237 0.28 -7.12 -6.48
CA PRO A 237 -0.34 -5.85 -6.20
C PRO A 237 -1.55 -6.04 -5.29
N PHE A 238 -1.78 -5.06 -4.40
CA PHE A 238 -2.89 -5.11 -3.46
C PHE A 238 -3.51 -3.73 -3.23
N TRP A 239 -4.68 -3.72 -2.63
CA TRP A 239 -5.27 -2.56 -1.99
C TRP A 239 -5.86 -2.96 -0.64
N GLU A 240 -5.98 -1.99 0.26
CA GLU A 240 -6.50 -2.20 1.58
C GLU A 240 -7.29 -0.99 2.09
N GLN A 241 -8.37 -1.29 2.80
CA GLN A 241 -9.10 -0.38 3.67
C GLN A 241 -9.01 -0.91 5.10
N TYR A 242 -8.36 -0.17 5.98
CA TYR A 242 -8.19 -0.52 7.39
C TYR A 242 -8.86 0.51 8.30
N CYS A 243 -9.51 0.06 9.36
CA CYS A 243 -10.12 0.92 10.38
C CYS A 243 -9.54 0.65 11.76
N SER A 244 -8.97 1.67 12.37
CA SER A 244 -8.54 1.59 13.76
C SER A 244 -9.76 1.52 14.69
N GLY A 245 -9.72 0.62 15.66
CA GLY A 245 -10.82 0.41 16.61
C GLY A 245 -11.50 -0.95 16.55
N GLY A 246 -11.03 -1.86 15.75
CA GLY A 246 -11.02 -3.33 15.94
C GLY A 246 -12.34 -4.09 15.92
N SER A 247 -13.52 -3.51 15.75
CA SER A 247 -14.73 -4.33 15.82
C SER A 247 -15.95 -3.85 15.03
N ALA A 248 -15.84 -2.82 14.22
CA ALA A 248 -16.89 -2.54 13.25
C ALA A 248 -16.83 -3.62 12.16
N SER A 249 -17.67 -4.62 12.28
CA SER A 249 -17.84 -5.68 11.28
C SER A 249 -17.94 -5.07 9.89
N GLY A 250 -17.04 -5.46 8.99
CA GLY A 250 -17.05 -5.05 7.59
C GLY A 250 -16.22 -3.80 7.24
N CYS A 251 -15.39 -3.29 8.16
CA CYS A 251 -14.54 -2.12 7.87
C CYS A 251 -13.21 -2.47 7.23
N ASN A 252 -12.65 -3.62 7.55
CA ASN A 252 -11.37 -4.03 7.01
C ASN A 252 -11.56 -4.86 5.74
N ALA A 253 -10.83 -4.52 4.69
CA ALA A 253 -10.70 -5.31 3.48
C ALA A 253 -9.28 -5.17 2.96
N ALA A 254 -8.57 -6.30 2.79
CA ALA A 254 -7.29 -6.37 2.13
C ALA A 254 -7.41 -7.35 0.97
N VAL A 255 -7.11 -6.90 -0.22
CA VAL A 255 -7.33 -7.66 -1.45
C VAL A 255 -6.09 -7.59 -2.34
N GLY A 256 -5.49 -8.74 -2.60
CA GLY A 256 -4.38 -8.90 -3.54
C GLY A 256 -4.87 -9.41 -4.89
N ASP A 257 -4.21 -9.02 -5.97
CA ASP A 257 -4.44 -9.57 -7.31
C ASP A 257 -3.41 -10.66 -7.59
N GLU A 258 -3.86 -11.92 -7.53
CA GLU A 258 -3.02 -13.11 -7.80
C GLU A 258 -2.74 -13.34 -9.29
N SER A 259 -3.42 -12.62 -10.17
CA SER A 259 -3.21 -12.70 -11.62
C SER A 259 -2.12 -11.75 -12.13
N ALA A 260 -1.68 -10.81 -11.30
CA ALA A 260 -0.66 -9.83 -11.59
C ALA A 260 0.54 -9.96 -10.64
N PHE A 261 1.74 -9.65 -11.14
CA PHE A 261 2.96 -9.81 -10.35
C PHE A 261 4.00 -8.75 -10.72
N ALA A 262 4.46 -8.00 -9.73
CA ALA A 262 5.55 -7.04 -9.87
C ALA A 262 6.89 -7.75 -9.60
N ARG A 263 7.76 -7.81 -10.59
CA ARG A 263 9.11 -8.40 -10.47
C ARG A 263 10.10 -7.40 -9.90
N PRO A 264 11.21 -7.84 -9.28
CA PRO A 264 12.28 -6.95 -8.87
C PRO A 264 12.74 -6.04 -10.00
N GLY A 265 12.77 -4.74 -9.73
CA GLY A 265 13.12 -3.71 -10.72
C GLY A 265 11.93 -3.13 -11.49
N ASP A 266 10.75 -3.75 -11.42
CA ASP A 266 9.54 -3.19 -12.02
C ASP A 266 9.15 -1.87 -11.34
N THR A 267 8.59 -0.96 -12.13
CA THR A 267 7.98 0.26 -11.61
C THR A 267 6.54 -0.02 -11.23
N VAL A 268 6.24 0.09 -9.96
CA VAL A 268 4.88 0.03 -9.42
C VAL A 268 4.37 1.46 -9.24
N SER A 269 3.28 1.77 -9.93
CA SER A 269 2.64 3.09 -9.90
C SER A 269 1.35 3.03 -9.12
N ILE A 270 1.19 3.92 -8.17
CA ILE A 270 0.08 3.94 -7.22
C ILE A 270 -0.68 5.26 -7.31
N ASN A 271 -2.02 5.17 -7.24
CA ASN A 271 -2.89 6.30 -7.04
C ASN A 271 -4.01 5.89 -6.06
N VAL A 272 -4.02 6.52 -4.89
CA VAL A 272 -5.06 6.32 -3.86
C VAL A 272 -5.88 7.59 -3.76
N VAL A 273 -7.20 7.48 -3.82
CA VAL A 273 -8.12 8.61 -3.85
C VAL A 273 -9.25 8.40 -2.84
N TYR A 274 -9.63 9.48 -2.19
CA TYR A 274 -10.75 9.55 -1.27
C TYR A 274 -11.69 10.71 -1.64
N ASN A 275 -12.96 10.42 -1.89
CA ASN A 275 -13.94 11.45 -2.24
C ASN A 275 -14.98 11.74 -1.14
N GLY A 276 -14.78 11.20 0.06
CA GLY A 276 -15.70 11.34 1.19
C GLY A 276 -16.65 10.14 1.35
N LEU A 277 -16.97 9.42 0.28
CA LEU A 277 -17.92 8.30 0.27
C LEU A 277 -17.29 7.00 -0.24
N THR A 278 -16.22 7.09 -1.01
CA THR A 278 -15.61 5.98 -1.71
C THR A 278 -14.10 6.13 -1.71
N ALA A 279 -13.41 5.03 -1.48
CA ALA A 279 -11.99 4.88 -1.73
C ALA A 279 -11.77 4.32 -3.14
N TYR A 280 -10.74 4.80 -3.80
CA TYR A 280 -10.33 4.32 -5.11
C TYR A 280 -8.85 3.99 -5.06
N PHE A 281 -8.50 2.84 -5.64
CA PHE A 281 -7.16 2.30 -5.62
C PHE A 281 -6.74 1.94 -7.05
N GLN A 282 -5.67 2.56 -7.52
CA GLN A 282 -5.08 2.18 -8.81
C GLN A 282 -3.67 1.68 -8.59
N VAL A 283 -3.39 0.51 -9.14
CA VAL A 283 -2.05 -0.07 -9.20
C VAL A 283 -1.73 -0.40 -10.64
N ALA A 284 -0.59 0.10 -11.12
CA ALA A 284 -0.07 -0.26 -12.42
C ALA A 284 1.37 -0.77 -12.30
N ILE A 285 1.68 -1.83 -13.03
CA ILE A 285 3.01 -2.42 -13.12
C ILE A 285 3.57 -2.13 -14.52
N ASN A 286 4.72 -1.45 -14.58
CA ASN A 286 5.35 -1.03 -15.83
C ASN A 286 4.38 -0.32 -16.80
N GLY A 287 3.50 0.52 -16.24
CA GLY A 287 2.51 1.28 -17.00
C GLY A 287 1.32 0.45 -17.51
N THR A 288 1.08 -0.73 -16.96
CA THR A 288 -0.13 -1.52 -17.20
C THR A 288 -0.97 -1.55 -15.94
N LEU A 289 -2.18 -0.97 -15.99
CA LEU A 289 -3.14 -0.93 -14.91
C LEU A 289 -3.66 -2.34 -14.63
N VAL A 290 -3.41 -2.85 -13.44
CA VAL A 290 -3.82 -4.19 -12.99
C VAL A 290 -4.94 -4.11 -11.95
N ILE A 291 -4.94 -3.09 -11.10
CA ILE A 291 -6.01 -2.79 -10.15
C ILE A 291 -6.54 -1.38 -10.43
N ASN A 292 -7.87 -1.24 -10.54
CA ASN A 292 -8.60 0.03 -10.52
C ASN A 292 -9.85 -0.17 -9.66
N ALA A 293 -9.62 -0.44 -8.38
CA ALA A 293 -10.66 -0.80 -7.44
C ALA A 293 -11.42 0.44 -6.95
N ARG A 294 -12.72 0.29 -6.81
CA ARG A 294 -13.65 1.23 -6.17
C ARG A 294 -14.33 0.51 -5.02
N ASP A 295 -14.08 0.95 -3.79
CA ASP A 295 -14.66 0.37 -2.59
C ASP A 295 -15.41 1.43 -1.78
N PRO A 296 -16.72 1.24 -1.50
CA PRO A 296 -17.48 2.16 -0.67
C PRO A 296 -16.85 2.34 0.70
N MET A 297 -16.73 3.60 1.15
CA MET A 297 -16.25 3.89 2.50
C MET A 297 -17.27 3.42 3.53
N ARG A 298 -16.85 2.51 4.38
CA ARG A 298 -17.71 1.89 5.39
C ARG A 298 -17.66 2.70 6.66
N SER A 299 -18.81 3.24 7.07
CA SER A 299 -19.04 4.05 8.28
C SER A 299 -18.08 5.23 8.53
N GLY A 300 -18.60 6.38 8.61
CA GLY A 300 -18.29 7.66 9.30
C GLY A 300 -16.87 8.11 9.59
N SER A 301 -15.83 7.28 9.43
CA SER A 301 -14.47 7.65 9.74
C SER A 301 -13.83 8.50 8.62
N LYS A 302 -13.14 9.55 9.03
CA LYS A 302 -12.43 10.45 8.12
C LYS A 302 -11.04 9.88 7.83
N THR A 303 -10.59 10.03 6.59
CA THR A 303 -9.20 9.79 6.17
C THR A 303 -8.64 11.05 5.50
N GLY A 304 -7.36 11.04 5.14
CA GLY A 304 -6.73 12.14 4.40
C GLY A 304 -6.15 13.25 5.27
N GLY A 305 -6.06 13.06 6.59
CA GLY A 305 -5.27 13.93 7.45
C GLY A 305 -3.77 13.82 7.18
N VAL A 306 -3.34 12.63 6.79
CA VAL A 306 -1.96 12.23 6.51
C VAL A 306 -1.90 11.54 5.16
N ALA A 307 -0.80 11.72 4.43
CA ALA A 307 -0.46 10.92 3.26
C ALA A 307 0.84 10.17 3.54
N ASP A 308 0.79 8.84 3.36
CA ASP A 308 1.84 7.90 3.74
C ASP A 308 2.52 7.31 2.51
N PHE A 309 3.85 7.19 2.58
CA PHE A 309 4.71 6.58 1.57
C PHE A 309 5.64 5.62 2.30
N MET A 310 5.27 4.34 2.35
CA MET A 310 5.80 3.41 3.34
C MET A 310 6.30 2.10 2.75
N THR A 311 7.25 1.52 3.45
CA THR A 311 7.57 0.10 3.42
C THR A 311 7.21 -0.48 4.78
N GLU A 312 6.52 -1.60 4.77
CA GLU A 312 5.94 -2.23 5.95
C GLU A 312 6.40 -3.68 6.07
N ARG A 313 6.62 -4.11 7.29
CA ARG A 313 6.82 -5.51 7.66
C ARG A 313 5.45 -6.17 7.88
N THR A 314 5.06 -7.06 6.98
CA THR A 314 3.70 -7.60 6.92
C THR A 314 3.47 -8.91 7.66
N ALA A 315 4.53 -9.65 7.98
CA ALA A 315 4.39 -10.92 8.72
C ALA A 315 5.59 -11.20 9.62
N GLY A 316 5.30 -11.64 10.84
CA GLY A 316 6.30 -12.11 11.80
C GLY A 316 7.25 -11.03 12.30
N ASP A 317 8.33 -11.46 12.94
CA ASP A 317 9.31 -10.57 13.56
C ASP A 317 10.51 -10.25 12.65
N MET A 318 10.46 -10.62 11.38
CA MET A 318 11.61 -10.55 10.47
C MET A 318 11.26 -9.83 9.18
N ILE A 319 12.17 -8.98 8.70
CA ILE A 319 12.13 -8.44 7.35
C ILE A 319 13.09 -9.21 6.44
N PRO A 320 12.77 -9.41 5.15
CA PRO A 320 13.69 -10.04 4.22
C PRO A 320 14.91 -9.14 3.96
N THR A 321 16.04 -9.73 3.56
CA THR A 321 17.11 -8.96 2.91
C THR A 321 16.51 -8.32 1.66
N SER A 322 16.71 -7.02 1.49
CA SER A 322 16.10 -6.24 0.42
C SER A 322 17.10 -5.34 -0.26
N THR A 323 16.85 -4.99 -1.50
CA THR A 323 17.48 -3.82 -2.12
C THR A 323 16.83 -2.55 -1.61
N ASN A 324 17.53 -1.41 -1.74
CA ASN A 324 16.93 -0.11 -1.46
C ASN A 324 15.69 0.12 -2.32
N ILE A 325 14.70 0.81 -1.76
CA ILE A 325 13.43 1.09 -2.42
C ILE A 325 13.38 2.57 -2.77
N THR A 326 13.35 2.86 -4.07
CA THR A 326 13.24 4.24 -4.56
C THR A 326 11.79 4.62 -4.76
N PHE A 327 11.34 5.63 -4.04
CA PHE A 327 10.08 6.32 -4.27
C PHE A 327 10.29 7.54 -5.15
N SER A 328 9.42 7.75 -6.14
CA SER A 328 9.54 8.83 -7.11
C SER A 328 8.18 9.36 -7.58
N ALA A 329 8.17 10.55 -8.17
CA ALA A 329 6.98 11.24 -8.66
C ALA A 329 5.86 11.39 -7.60
N LEU A 330 6.23 11.43 -6.32
CA LEU A 330 5.30 11.52 -5.21
C LEU A 330 4.60 12.87 -5.18
N ARG A 331 3.27 12.84 -5.10
CA ARG A 331 2.40 14.02 -5.07
C ARG A 331 1.16 13.78 -4.24
N THR A 332 0.62 14.87 -3.71
CA THR A 332 -0.68 14.90 -3.03
C THR A 332 -1.61 15.94 -3.65
N TYR A 333 -2.89 15.81 -3.35
CA TYR A 333 -3.93 16.72 -3.83
C TYR A 333 -4.91 17.03 -2.70
N ALA A 334 -5.25 18.30 -2.54
CA ALA A 334 -6.19 18.78 -1.52
C ALA A 334 -7.67 18.51 -1.88
N ALA A 335 -7.96 18.07 -3.10
CA ALA A 335 -9.30 17.64 -3.51
C ALA A 335 -9.20 16.46 -4.47
N TYR A 336 -10.14 15.52 -4.38
CA TYR A 336 -10.10 14.26 -5.16
C TYR A 336 -10.14 14.47 -6.67
N ASN A 337 -10.83 15.51 -7.14
CA ASN A 337 -10.97 15.86 -8.55
C ASN A 337 -10.05 17.01 -8.99
N SER A 338 -9.10 17.43 -8.12
CA SER A 338 -8.15 18.48 -8.45
C SER A 338 -7.20 18.04 -9.56
N ASN A 339 -6.84 18.97 -10.42
CA ASN A 339 -5.70 18.84 -11.36
C ASN A 339 -4.43 19.52 -10.84
N THR A 340 -4.52 20.14 -9.66
CA THR A 340 -3.39 20.81 -9.01
C THR A 340 -2.83 19.88 -7.94
N SER A 341 -1.61 19.43 -8.15
CA SER A 341 -0.86 18.60 -7.22
C SER A 341 0.25 19.36 -6.53
N VAL A 342 0.58 18.94 -5.32
CA VAL A 342 1.73 19.46 -4.56
C VAL A 342 2.81 18.37 -4.55
N PRO A 343 4.03 18.67 -5.02
CA PRO A 343 5.14 17.71 -4.96
C PRO A 343 5.54 17.40 -3.52
N PHE A 344 6.01 16.18 -3.27
CA PHE A 344 6.41 15.69 -1.95
C PHE A 344 7.40 16.62 -1.25
N GLY A 345 8.54 16.91 -1.85
CA GLY A 345 9.62 17.68 -1.22
C GLY A 345 9.31 19.17 -1.00
N SER A 346 8.15 19.67 -1.47
CA SER A 346 7.68 21.04 -1.14
C SER A 346 6.78 21.10 0.08
N GLN A 347 6.56 19.96 0.75
CA GLN A 347 5.67 19.82 1.91
C GLN A 347 6.48 19.47 3.15
N LYS A 348 5.87 19.69 4.33
CA LYS A 348 6.45 19.24 5.59
C LYS A 348 6.25 17.72 5.70
N TYR A 349 7.34 16.97 5.82
CA TYR A 349 7.32 15.51 5.96
C TYR A 349 7.93 15.09 7.29
N PHE A 350 7.46 13.95 7.77
CA PHE A 350 7.91 13.29 8.99
C PHE A 350 8.50 11.92 8.64
N GLY A 351 9.73 11.64 9.06
CA GLY A 351 10.45 10.40 8.75
C GLY A 351 10.17 9.32 9.79
N ILE A 352 10.00 8.10 9.32
CA ILE A 352 9.83 6.89 10.15
C ILE A 352 10.94 5.92 9.82
N GLU A 353 11.68 5.46 10.83
CA GLU A 353 12.68 4.39 10.72
C GLU A 353 12.07 3.06 11.15
N MET A 354 12.31 2.00 10.42
CA MET A 354 12.06 0.65 10.90
C MET A 354 13.22 0.17 11.75
N THR A 355 12.95 -0.16 13.00
CA THR A 355 13.94 -0.57 13.99
C THR A 355 13.50 -1.83 14.72
N THR A 356 14.43 -2.48 15.43
CA THR A 356 14.13 -3.71 16.17
C THR A 356 13.24 -3.50 17.40
N ASP A 357 13.20 -2.28 17.92
CA ASP A 357 12.55 -1.95 19.21
C ASP A 357 11.65 -0.72 19.17
N GLY A 358 11.45 -0.12 17.99
CA GLY A 358 10.59 1.04 17.79
C GLY A 358 11.20 2.38 18.23
N HIS A 359 12.47 2.41 18.65
CA HIS A 359 13.16 3.66 19.00
C HIS A 359 13.80 4.31 17.77
N PHE A 360 13.86 5.62 17.76
CA PHE A 360 14.58 6.38 16.74
C PHE A 360 16.08 6.46 17.09
N TYR A 361 16.93 6.11 16.14
CA TYR A 361 18.38 6.00 16.35
C TYR A 361 19.22 6.97 15.54
N ASN A 362 18.64 7.83 14.72
CA ASN A 362 19.33 8.76 13.83
C ASN A 362 20.36 8.04 12.92
N PRO A 363 20.03 7.76 11.67
CA PRO A 363 20.79 6.87 10.79
C PRO A 363 22.27 7.27 10.68
N PRO A 364 23.18 6.33 10.55
CA PRO A 364 23.27 5.41 9.43
C PRO A 364 23.14 3.94 9.84
N CYS A 365 23.11 3.04 8.85
CA CYS A 365 23.05 1.57 8.98
C CYS A 365 24.14 0.94 9.90
N SER A 366 25.04 1.73 10.45
CA SER A 366 26.01 1.29 11.46
C SER A 366 25.36 0.91 12.80
N ASN A 367 24.19 1.48 13.12
CA ASN A 367 23.45 1.10 14.31
C ASN A 367 22.78 -0.26 14.13
N SER A 368 22.99 -1.18 15.06
CA SER A 368 22.47 -2.56 15.00
C SER A 368 20.95 -2.66 15.13
N HIS A 369 20.29 -1.62 15.59
CA HIS A 369 18.82 -1.58 15.73
C HIS A 369 18.10 -1.12 14.47
N ILE A 370 18.77 -0.44 13.53
CA ILE A 370 18.14 0.07 12.31
C ILE A 370 18.02 -1.05 11.26
N LEU A 371 16.82 -1.31 10.80
CA LEU A 371 16.49 -2.28 9.75
C LEU A 371 16.37 -1.59 8.40
N MET A 372 15.65 -0.47 8.37
CA MET A 372 15.42 0.36 7.18
C MET A 372 15.19 1.82 7.58
N PHE A 373 15.63 2.77 6.76
CA PHE A 373 15.37 4.19 7.02
C PHE A 373 15.20 4.99 5.72
N PRO A 374 14.35 6.03 5.72
CA PRO A 374 14.17 6.91 4.58
C PRO A 374 15.28 7.99 4.53
N ALA A 375 15.81 8.24 3.33
CA ALA A 375 16.86 9.22 3.09
C ALA A 375 16.80 9.76 1.64
N ASN A 376 17.78 10.61 1.28
CA ASN A 376 17.94 11.14 -0.07
C ASN A 376 16.69 11.82 -0.62
N VAL A 377 16.05 12.67 0.19
CA VAL A 377 14.85 13.40 -0.18
C VAL A 377 15.14 14.34 -1.36
N THR A 378 14.29 14.23 -2.37
CA THR A 378 14.27 15.11 -3.56
C THR A 378 12.96 15.89 -3.59
N SER A 379 12.78 16.73 -4.61
CA SER A 379 11.51 17.45 -4.81
C SER A 379 10.30 16.53 -4.99
N THR A 380 10.51 15.30 -5.47
CA THR A 380 9.42 14.38 -5.81
C THR A 380 9.61 12.96 -5.30
N GLY A 381 10.51 12.72 -4.36
CA GLY A 381 10.73 11.35 -3.88
C GLY A 381 11.84 11.22 -2.84
N PHE A 382 12.14 9.98 -2.50
CA PHE A 382 13.17 9.59 -1.53
C PHE A 382 13.59 8.13 -1.75
N VAL A 383 14.53 7.65 -0.94
CA VAL A 383 14.97 6.25 -0.93
C VAL A 383 14.80 5.69 0.47
N ASN A 384 14.12 4.56 0.61
CA ASN A 384 14.21 3.72 1.80
C ASN A 384 15.46 2.85 1.68
N ASN A 385 16.44 3.13 2.53
CA ASN A 385 17.69 2.38 2.57
C ASN A 385 17.53 1.17 3.46
N TYR A 386 17.73 -0.01 2.89
CA TYR A 386 17.80 -1.25 3.64
C TYR A 386 19.16 -1.35 4.36
N CYS A 387 19.15 -1.69 5.63
CA CYS A 387 20.35 -1.86 6.45
C CYS A 387 20.66 -3.31 6.74
N ARG A 388 19.67 -4.06 7.20
CA ARG A 388 19.83 -5.47 7.56
C ARG A 388 18.49 -6.18 7.71
N SER A 389 18.54 -7.51 7.63
CA SER A 389 17.43 -8.39 8.04
C SER A 389 17.41 -8.56 9.57
N PHE A 390 16.24 -8.86 10.09
CA PHE A 390 16.02 -9.15 11.50
C PHE A 390 15.27 -10.47 11.67
#